data_d7e0bb6bf7653266f1b98535aa9af5d4
#
_entry.id   d7e0bb6bf7653266f1b98535aa9af5d4
#
_cell.length_a   1.000
_cell.length_b   1.000
_cell.length_c   1.000
_cell.angle_alpha   90.00
_cell.angle_beta   90.00
_cell.angle_gamma   90.00
#
_symmetry.space_group_name_H-M   'P 1'
#
loop_
_entity.id
_entity.type
_entity.pdbx_description
1 polymer ?
#
loop_
_entity_poly.entity_id
_entity_poly.type
_entity_poly.pdbx_seq_one_letter_code
_entity_poly.pdbx_strand_id
1 'polypeptide(L)'
;MVQAFVNTVDVENGVEELTNPGQLHAALTRVGALDDGAPALTPADLRRALAVREALRALLHANVGLTPDPAALKLLDEVGSAGAFAVRFGADGSPTLAPKASGVDGALGRILAVVYSSMVAGTWSRLKACPRDVCGWVFYDRSRNSSSRWCSMSVCGNRTKMKRYRAQAVAR
;
A
#
# COMPACT_ATOMS: atom_id res chain seq x y z
N MET A 1 -2.95 4.95 7.17
CA MET A 1 -3.69 4.92 5.89
C MET A 1 -3.13 3.85 4.94
N VAL A 2 -1.96 4.04 4.29
CA VAL A 2 -1.42 3.12 3.25
C VAL A 2 -1.32 1.67 3.75
N GLN A 3 -0.70 1.43 4.90
CA GLN A 3 -0.57 0.08 5.49
C GLN A 3 -1.91 -0.61 5.67
N ALA A 4 -2.89 0.08 6.23
CA ALA A 4 -4.22 -0.49 6.49
C ALA A 4 -4.98 -0.79 5.20
N PHE A 5 -4.86 0.08 4.18
CA PHE A 5 -5.47 -0.17 2.88
C PHE A 5 -4.82 -1.36 2.16
N VAL A 6 -3.49 -1.45 2.14
CA VAL A 6 -2.81 -2.56 1.46
C VAL A 6 -3.06 -3.89 2.17
N ASN A 7 -3.18 -3.89 3.49
CA ASN A 7 -3.45 -5.10 4.29
C ASN A 7 -4.93 -5.51 4.38
N THR A 8 -5.81 -4.97 3.53
CA THR A 8 -7.18 -5.49 3.36
C THR A 8 -7.23 -6.87 2.69
N VAL A 9 -6.10 -7.42 2.28
CA VAL A 9 -5.95 -8.81 1.89
C VAL A 9 -4.86 -9.48 2.70
N ASP A 10 -5.17 -10.64 3.27
CA ASP A 10 -4.20 -11.57 3.83
C ASP A 10 -3.89 -12.64 2.78
N VAL A 11 -2.78 -12.43 2.06
CA VAL A 11 -2.37 -13.30 0.95
C VAL A 11 -2.03 -14.72 1.46
N GLU A 12 -1.45 -14.84 2.65
CA GLU A 12 -1.05 -16.13 3.23
C GLU A 12 -2.25 -17.00 3.57
N ASN A 13 -3.32 -16.40 4.09
CA ASN A 13 -4.53 -17.10 4.49
C ASN A 13 -5.64 -17.04 3.43
N GLY A 14 -5.43 -16.33 2.32
CA GLY A 14 -6.41 -16.19 1.23
C GLY A 14 -7.65 -15.40 1.65
N VAL A 15 -7.53 -14.50 2.63
CA VAL A 15 -8.66 -13.69 3.13
C VAL A 15 -8.67 -12.33 2.42
N GLU A 16 -9.75 -12.04 1.71
CA GLU A 16 -10.00 -10.76 1.04
C GLU A 16 -11.12 -10.01 1.77
N GLU A 17 -10.81 -8.81 2.32
CA GLU A 17 -11.82 -7.97 2.96
C GLU A 17 -12.68 -7.20 1.95
N LEU A 18 -12.14 -6.89 0.75
CA LEU A 18 -12.79 -6.06 -0.25
C LEU A 18 -13.48 -6.91 -1.31
N THR A 19 -14.60 -7.55 -0.99
CA THR A 19 -15.34 -8.44 -1.91
C THR A 19 -16.49 -7.74 -2.64
N ASN A 20 -16.89 -6.53 -2.20
CA ASN A 20 -17.95 -5.74 -2.81
C ASN A 20 -17.73 -4.23 -2.59
N PRO A 21 -18.42 -3.35 -3.35
CA PRO A 21 -18.26 -1.90 -3.25
C PRO A 21 -18.56 -1.30 -1.87
N GLY A 22 -19.49 -1.89 -1.12
CA GLY A 22 -19.81 -1.45 0.24
C GLY A 22 -18.67 -1.66 1.23
N GLN A 23 -17.98 -2.80 1.13
CA GLN A 23 -16.78 -3.07 1.92
C GLN A 23 -15.62 -2.15 1.53
N LEU A 24 -15.46 -1.84 0.23
CA LEU A 24 -14.48 -0.85 -0.22
C LEU A 24 -14.80 0.52 0.39
N HIS A 25 -16.06 0.97 0.33
CA HIS A 25 -16.49 2.24 0.91
C HIS A 25 -16.13 2.31 2.40
N ALA A 26 -16.52 1.29 3.17
CA ALA A 26 -16.23 1.21 4.59
C ALA A 26 -14.70 1.19 4.89
N ALA A 27 -13.92 0.49 4.10
CA ALA A 27 -12.47 0.42 4.27
C ALA A 27 -11.81 1.77 3.98
N LEU A 28 -12.20 2.46 2.90
CA LEU A 28 -11.66 3.78 2.55
C LEU A 28 -12.06 4.85 3.57
N THR A 29 -13.28 4.81 4.09
CA THR A 29 -13.74 5.68 5.19
C THR A 29 -12.96 5.40 6.47
N ARG A 30 -12.83 4.14 6.86
CA ARG A 30 -12.05 3.71 8.04
C ARG A 30 -10.61 4.22 8.04
N VAL A 31 -9.98 4.30 6.87
CA VAL A 31 -8.61 4.83 6.76
C VAL A 31 -8.56 6.34 6.55
N GLY A 32 -9.68 7.04 6.50
CA GLY A 32 -9.77 8.48 6.29
C GLY A 32 -9.46 8.90 4.84
N ALA A 33 -9.59 7.99 3.88
CA ALA A 33 -9.41 8.29 2.46
C ALA A 33 -10.70 8.70 1.77
N LEU A 34 -11.86 8.33 2.31
CA LEU A 34 -13.18 8.68 1.80
C LEU A 34 -14.02 9.32 2.93
N ASP A 35 -14.82 10.32 2.61
CA ASP A 35 -15.71 10.97 3.56
C ASP A 35 -16.96 10.10 3.77
N ASP A 36 -17.55 10.08 4.99
CA ASP A 36 -18.74 9.27 5.32
C ASP A 36 -19.94 9.54 4.42
N GLY A 37 -20.09 10.77 3.96
CA GLY A 37 -21.18 11.20 3.06
C GLY A 37 -20.89 11.02 1.57
N ALA A 38 -19.81 10.32 1.21
CA ALA A 38 -19.47 10.11 -0.19
C ALA A 38 -20.51 9.21 -0.89
N PRO A 39 -20.75 9.41 -2.21
CA PRO A 39 -21.64 8.57 -2.99
C PRO A 39 -21.22 7.09 -2.93
N ALA A 40 -22.20 6.20 -3.11
CA ALA A 40 -21.97 4.78 -3.19
C ALA A 40 -20.95 4.45 -4.31
N LEU A 41 -20.02 3.56 -4.01
CA LEU A 41 -19.02 3.10 -4.97
C LEU A 41 -19.60 1.99 -5.87
N THR A 42 -19.01 1.81 -7.04
CA THR A 42 -19.41 0.85 -8.07
C THR A 42 -18.49 -0.37 -8.11
N PRO A 43 -18.89 -1.47 -8.78
CA PRO A 43 -17.99 -2.58 -9.05
C PRO A 43 -16.73 -2.20 -9.87
N ALA A 44 -16.80 -1.15 -10.69
CA ALA A 44 -15.65 -0.62 -11.41
C ALA A 44 -14.66 0.05 -10.45
N ASP A 45 -15.16 0.81 -9.47
CA ASP A 45 -14.36 1.43 -8.41
C ASP A 45 -13.65 0.38 -7.56
N LEU A 46 -14.35 -0.71 -7.24
CA LEU A 46 -13.75 -1.83 -6.51
C LEU A 46 -12.58 -2.44 -7.29
N ARG A 47 -12.78 -2.77 -8.57
CA ARG A 47 -11.69 -3.33 -9.40
C ARG A 47 -10.49 -2.38 -9.48
N ARG A 48 -10.75 -1.08 -9.66
CA ARG A 48 -9.70 -0.06 -9.69
C ARG A 48 -8.94 0.02 -8.36
N ALA A 49 -9.65 0.06 -7.24
CA ALA A 49 -9.03 0.10 -5.91
C ALA A 49 -8.19 -1.14 -5.61
N LEU A 50 -8.66 -2.34 -5.99
CA LEU A 50 -7.89 -3.58 -5.85
C LEU A 50 -6.60 -3.54 -6.68
N ALA A 51 -6.65 -3.07 -7.92
CA ALA A 51 -5.47 -2.92 -8.77
C ALA A 51 -4.46 -1.93 -8.15
N VAL A 52 -4.92 -0.78 -7.65
CA VAL A 52 -4.07 0.22 -6.99
C VAL A 52 -3.48 -0.32 -5.69
N ARG A 53 -4.23 -1.11 -4.93
CA ARG A 53 -3.74 -1.78 -3.73
C ARG A 53 -2.52 -2.66 -4.03
N GLU A 54 -2.61 -3.48 -5.07
CA GLU A 54 -1.50 -4.35 -5.46
C GLU A 54 -0.32 -3.55 -6.06
N ALA A 55 -0.59 -2.48 -6.80
CA ALA A 55 0.46 -1.58 -7.28
C ALA A 55 1.22 -0.91 -6.11
N LEU A 56 0.52 -0.48 -5.05
CA LEU A 56 1.15 0.02 -3.84
C LEU A 56 1.97 -1.06 -3.12
N ARG A 57 1.49 -2.30 -3.07
CA ARG A 57 2.24 -3.43 -2.51
C ARG A 57 3.54 -3.66 -3.31
N ALA A 58 3.46 -3.64 -4.64
CA ALA A 58 4.63 -3.76 -5.51
C ALA A 58 5.63 -2.61 -5.27
N LEU A 59 5.15 -1.37 -5.14
CA LEU A 59 5.99 -0.23 -4.79
C LEU A 59 6.67 -0.40 -3.41
N LEU A 60 5.96 -0.95 -2.43
CA LEU A 60 6.49 -1.20 -1.09
C LEU A 60 7.54 -2.33 -1.04
N HIS A 61 7.52 -3.24 -2.00
CA HIS A 61 8.57 -4.24 -2.16
C HIS A 61 9.92 -3.60 -2.53
N ALA A 62 9.94 -2.43 -3.16
CA ALA A 62 11.20 -1.70 -3.43
C ALA A 62 11.93 -1.33 -2.12
N ASN A 63 11.20 -1.08 -1.03
CA ASN A 63 11.78 -0.74 0.27
C ASN A 63 12.47 -1.94 0.98
N VAL A 64 12.38 -3.13 0.40
CA VAL A 64 13.16 -4.32 0.81
C VAL A 64 14.13 -4.79 -0.27
N GLY A 65 14.37 -3.95 -1.31
CA GLY A 65 15.37 -4.18 -2.36
C GLY A 65 14.89 -5.03 -3.53
N LEU A 66 13.58 -5.10 -3.78
CA LEU A 66 13.02 -5.66 -5.01
C LEU A 66 12.79 -4.54 -6.05
N THR A 67 12.89 -4.89 -7.33
CA THR A 67 12.60 -3.92 -8.40
C THR A 67 11.08 -3.73 -8.52
N PRO A 68 10.58 -2.48 -8.53
CA PRO A 68 9.17 -2.22 -8.77
C PRO A 68 8.73 -2.70 -10.16
N ASP A 69 7.53 -3.23 -10.25
CA ASP A 69 6.91 -3.57 -11.53
C ASP A 69 6.59 -2.29 -12.31
N PRO A 70 7.08 -2.12 -13.57
CA PRO A 70 6.79 -0.95 -14.39
C PRO A 70 5.28 -0.75 -14.63
N ALA A 71 4.49 -1.82 -14.75
CA ALA A 71 3.04 -1.73 -14.90
C ALA A 71 2.37 -1.16 -13.63
N ALA A 72 2.85 -1.54 -12.46
CA ALA A 72 2.39 -0.98 -11.20
C ALA A 72 2.70 0.53 -11.10
N LEU A 73 3.90 0.95 -11.50
CA LEU A 73 4.27 2.37 -11.52
C LEU A 73 3.38 3.17 -12.48
N LYS A 74 3.15 2.65 -13.68
CA LYS A 74 2.26 3.29 -14.67
C LYS A 74 0.84 3.47 -14.13
N LEU A 75 0.28 2.44 -13.47
CA LEU A 75 -1.03 2.55 -12.85
C LEU A 75 -1.08 3.64 -11.76
N LEU A 76 -0.04 3.74 -10.94
CA LEU A 76 0.03 4.79 -9.91
C LEU A 76 0.13 6.20 -10.52
N ASP A 77 0.84 6.36 -11.64
CA ASP A 77 0.89 7.62 -12.40
C ASP A 77 -0.49 8.00 -12.97
N GLU A 78 -1.23 7.03 -13.52
CA GLU A 78 -2.60 7.24 -14.01
C GLU A 78 -3.54 7.68 -12.89
N VAL A 79 -3.44 7.06 -11.72
CA VAL A 79 -4.21 7.44 -10.52
C VAL A 79 -3.82 8.83 -10.00
N GLY A 80 -2.52 9.12 -10.01
CA GLY A 80 -2.02 10.46 -9.67
C GLY A 80 -2.60 11.54 -10.57
N SER A 81 -2.62 11.28 -11.88
CA SER A 81 -3.20 12.18 -12.87
C SER A 81 -4.71 12.38 -12.68
N ALA A 82 -5.46 11.29 -12.43
CA ALA A 82 -6.91 11.34 -12.17
C ALA A 82 -7.24 12.10 -10.88
N GLY A 83 -6.38 12.06 -9.86
CA GLY A 83 -6.55 12.77 -8.60
C GLY A 83 -6.52 14.30 -8.74
N ALA A 84 -5.90 14.82 -9.80
CA ALA A 84 -5.84 16.26 -10.12
C ALA A 84 -5.48 17.11 -8.89
N PHE A 85 -4.29 16.96 -8.36
CA PHE A 85 -3.87 17.54 -7.08
C PHE A 85 -3.81 19.07 -7.05
N ALA A 86 -4.07 19.62 -5.87
CA ALA A 86 -3.81 21.02 -5.53
C ALA A 86 -3.01 21.10 -4.23
N VAL A 87 -2.18 22.13 -4.12
CA VAL A 87 -1.59 22.51 -2.83
C VAL A 87 -2.65 23.28 -2.04
N ARG A 88 -2.86 22.88 -0.80
CA ARG A 88 -3.72 23.56 0.18
C ARG A 88 -2.86 24.04 1.34
N PHE A 89 -3.23 25.16 1.94
CA PHE A 89 -2.55 25.69 3.12
C PHE A 89 -3.46 25.57 4.32
N GLY A 90 -2.95 25.00 5.41
CA GLY A 90 -3.61 25.00 6.71
C GLY A 90 -3.63 26.38 7.35
N ALA A 91 -4.38 26.53 8.45
CA ALA A 91 -4.43 27.77 9.20
C ALA A 91 -3.06 28.18 9.80
N ASP A 92 -2.16 27.22 9.98
CA ASP A 92 -0.78 27.40 10.41
C ASP A 92 0.19 27.70 9.26
N GLY A 93 -0.32 27.85 8.02
CA GLY A 93 0.48 28.06 6.82
C GLY A 93 1.13 26.78 6.26
N SER A 94 0.94 25.61 6.87
CA SER A 94 1.52 24.36 6.39
C SER A 94 0.92 23.94 5.06
N PRO A 95 1.73 23.56 4.04
CA PRO A 95 1.23 23.08 2.76
C PRO A 95 0.84 21.60 2.85
N THR A 96 -0.26 21.24 2.22
CA THR A 96 -0.70 19.86 2.02
C THR A 96 -1.05 19.63 0.55
N LEU A 97 -0.77 18.42 0.06
CA LEU A 97 -1.20 17.99 -1.26
C LEU A 97 -2.58 17.33 -1.14
N ALA A 98 -3.59 17.88 -1.80
CA ALA A 98 -4.96 17.37 -1.73
C ALA A 98 -5.50 17.07 -3.13
N PRO A 99 -6.16 15.91 -3.35
CA PRO A 99 -6.83 15.65 -4.63
C PRO A 99 -8.02 16.61 -4.81
N LYS A 100 -8.27 17.03 -6.04
CA LYS A 100 -9.48 17.78 -6.44
C LYS A 100 -10.63 16.85 -6.82
N ALA A 101 -10.30 15.62 -7.24
CA ALA A 101 -11.29 14.62 -7.58
C ALA A 101 -12.11 14.18 -6.37
N SER A 102 -13.32 13.69 -6.62
CA SER A 102 -14.23 13.09 -5.63
C SER A 102 -14.35 11.59 -5.84
N GLY A 103 -15.13 10.91 -5.01
CA GLY A 103 -15.37 9.47 -5.12
C GLY A 103 -14.09 8.66 -4.98
N VAL A 104 -13.99 7.56 -5.73
CA VAL A 104 -12.83 6.66 -5.66
C VAL A 104 -11.53 7.32 -6.10
N ASP A 105 -11.54 8.17 -7.13
CA ASP A 105 -10.34 8.87 -7.60
C ASP A 105 -9.81 9.84 -6.55
N GLY A 106 -10.71 10.55 -5.85
CA GLY A 106 -10.33 11.37 -4.71
C GLY A 106 -9.75 10.56 -3.54
N ALA A 107 -10.36 9.43 -3.22
CA ALA A 107 -9.90 8.55 -2.15
C ALA A 107 -8.51 7.95 -2.46
N LEU A 108 -8.31 7.42 -3.66
CA LEU A 108 -7.01 6.90 -4.10
C LEU A 108 -5.97 8.01 -4.20
N GLY A 109 -6.37 9.20 -4.66
CA GLY A 109 -5.53 10.40 -4.64
C GLY A 109 -5.08 10.78 -3.22
N ARG A 110 -5.95 10.74 -2.21
CA ARG A 110 -5.57 10.97 -0.79
C ARG A 110 -4.52 9.96 -0.31
N ILE A 111 -4.66 8.69 -0.70
CA ILE A 111 -3.66 7.66 -0.39
C ILE A 111 -2.32 8.01 -1.04
N LEU A 112 -2.31 8.41 -2.32
CA LEU A 112 -1.07 8.81 -3.01
C LEU A 112 -0.45 10.09 -2.43
N ALA A 113 -1.26 11.05 -1.97
CA ALA A 113 -0.76 12.23 -1.27
C ALA A 113 -0.01 11.85 0.02
N VAL A 114 -0.49 10.84 0.76
CA VAL A 114 0.22 10.29 1.94
C VAL A 114 1.52 9.60 1.52
N VAL A 115 1.52 8.84 0.42
CA VAL A 115 2.74 8.24 -0.13
C VAL A 115 3.78 9.33 -0.44
N TYR A 116 3.39 10.34 -1.21
CA TYR A 116 4.24 11.47 -1.57
C TYR A 116 4.81 12.18 -0.33
N SER A 117 3.94 12.56 0.62
CA SER A 117 4.36 13.25 1.85
C SER A 117 5.32 12.40 2.67
N SER A 118 5.10 11.09 2.73
CA SER A 118 5.99 10.15 3.43
C SER A 118 7.35 10.03 2.76
N MET A 119 7.41 10.09 1.42
CA MET A 119 8.65 10.10 0.66
C MET A 119 9.44 11.39 0.92
N VAL A 120 8.78 12.54 0.85
CA VAL A 120 9.38 13.86 1.14
C VAL A 120 9.90 13.93 2.58
N ALA A 121 9.16 13.38 3.53
CA ALA A 121 9.57 13.31 4.94
C ALA A 121 10.64 12.24 5.24
N GLY A 122 11.07 11.44 4.23
CA GLY A 122 12.06 10.38 4.41
C GLY A 122 11.57 9.16 5.21
N THR A 123 10.27 9.08 5.50
CA THR A 123 9.71 7.99 6.31
C THR A 123 9.19 6.80 5.49
N TRP A 124 9.01 6.99 4.19
CA TRP A 124 8.48 5.98 3.27
C TRP A 124 9.27 4.67 3.27
N SER A 125 10.60 4.75 3.31
CA SER A 125 11.48 3.57 3.30
C SER A 125 11.29 2.62 4.49
N ARG A 126 10.62 3.08 5.56
CA ARG A 126 10.26 2.27 6.72
C ARG A 126 8.96 1.48 6.54
N LEU A 127 8.10 1.89 5.61
CA LEU A 127 6.91 1.12 5.26
C LEU A 127 7.29 0.09 4.20
N LYS A 128 7.16 -1.19 4.50
CA LYS A 128 7.72 -2.29 3.71
C LYS A 128 6.68 -3.37 3.46
N ALA A 129 6.74 -4.03 2.31
CA ALA A 129 6.00 -5.27 2.06
C ALA A 129 6.92 -6.47 2.30
N CYS A 130 6.43 -7.48 3.00
CA CYS A 130 7.18 -8.70 3.28
C CYS A 130 7.54 -9.42 1.98
N PRO A 131 8.83 -9.69 1.69
CA PRO A 131 9.26 -10.26 0.41
C PRO A 131 9.06 -11.78 0.31
N ARG A 132 8.36 -12.41 1.25
CA ARG A 132 8.01 -13.83 1.14
C ARG A 132 6.84 -13.98 0.17
N ASP A 133 7.00 -14.81 -0.87
CA ASP A 133 6.10 -14.96 -2.02
C ASP A 133 4.60 -15.08 -1.64
N VAL A 134 4.31 -15.79 -0.54
CA VAL A 134 2.94 -16.05 -0.08
C VAL A 134 2.51 -15.16 1.08
N CYS A 135 3.24 -14.07 1.40
CA CYS A 135 2.91 -13.20 2.51
C CYS A 135 2.49 -11.80 2.05
N GLY A 136 3.41 -11.03 1.47
CA GLY A 136 3.14 -9.67 1.01
C GLY A 136 2.60 -8.70 2.08
N TRP A 137 2.57 -9.09 3.36
CA TRP A 137 2.04 -8.27 4.45
C TRP A 137 2.84 -6.98 4.60
N VAL A 138 2.16 -5.85 4.67
CA VAL A 138 2.79 -4.55 4.82
C VAL A 138 2.99 -4.25 6.30
N PHE A 139 4.20 -3.82 6.65
CA PHE A 139 4.60 -3.50 8.02
C PHE A 139 5.46 -2.25 8.08
N TYR A 140 5.43 -1.55 9.22
CA TYR A 140 6.30 -0.42 9.48
C TYR A 140 7.54 -0.88 10.25
N ASP A 141 8.72 -0.67 9.67
CA ASP A 141 10.00 -1.04 10.28
C ASP A 141 10.39 -0.04 11.37
N ARG A 142 10.24 -0.46 12.62
CA ARG A 142 10.59 0.32 13.81
C ARG A 142 12.03 0.09 14.28
N SER A 143 12.81 -0.74 13.59
CA SER A 143 14.19 -0.98 13.97
C SER A 143 15.03 0.30 13.83
N ARG A 144 16.08 0.41 14.65
CA ARG A 144 16.95 1.58 14.66
C ARG A 144 17.54 1.89 13.29
N ASN A 145 18.00 0.85 12.58
CA ASN A 145 18.72 0.98 11.31
C ASN A 145 17.83 0.74 10.08
N SER A 146 16.51 0.69 10.22
CA SER A 146 15.57 0.38 9.15
C SER A 146 15.92 -0.91 8.38
N SER A 147 16.44 -1.92 9.09
CA SER A 147 17.02 -3.14 8.50
C SER A 147 16.08 -4.35 8.47
N SER A 148 14.88 -4.25 9.03
CA SER A 148 13.90 -5.34 8.98
C SER A 148 13.44 -5.60 7.55
N ARG A 149 13.56 -6.84 7.09
CA ARG A 149 13.10 -7.28 5.76
C ARG A 149 11.78 -8.05 5.81
N TRP A 150 11.42 -8.61 6.97
CA TRP A 150 10.29 -9.49 7.16
C TRP A 150 9.27 -8.86 8.10
N CYS A 151 7.99 -9.06 7.84
CA CYS A 151 6.94 -8.64 8.77
C CYS A 151 7.09 -9.30 10.15
N SER A 152 7.68 -10.51 10.17
CA SER A 152 8.07 -11.23 11.39
C SER A 152 9.32 -12.05 11.11
N MET A 153 10.39 -11.82 11.88
CA MET A 153 11.61 -12.62 11.77
C MET A 153 11.37 -14.07 12.23
N SER A 154 10.60 -14.27 13.28
CA SER A 154 10.29 -15.60 13.84
C SER A 154 9.44 -16.46 12.89
N VAL A 155 8.63 -15.86 12.04
CA VAL A 155 7.77 -16.57 11.08
C VAL A 155 8.37 -16.49 9.68
N CYS A 156 8.25 -15.34 9.02
CA CYS A 156 8.64 -15.19 7.61
C CYS A 156 10.14 -15.29 7.38
N GLY A 157 10.94 -14.72 8.28
CA GLY A 157 12.40 -14.80 8.21
C GLY A 157 12.89 -16.26 8.35
N ASN A 158 12.43 -16.96 9.39
CA ASN A 158 12.82 -18.35 9.62
C ASN A 158 12.34 -19.29 8.51
N ARG A 159 11.10 -19.15 8.03
CA ARG A 159 10.57 -19.97 6.93
C ARG A 159 11.40 -19.78 5.65
N THR A 160 11.81 -18.56 5.33
CA THR A 160 12.67 -18.28 4.16
C THR A 160 14.08 -18.87 4.34
N LYS A 161 14.67 -18.75 5.52
CA LYS A 161 15.97 -19.37 5.84
C LYS A 161 15.92 -20.88 5.67
N MET A 162 14.89 -21.53 6.19
CA MET A 162 14.70 -22.98 6.06
C MET A 162 14.48 -23.42 4.60
N LYS A 163 13.69 -22.66 3.79
CA LYS A 163 13.51 -22.92 2.36
C LYS A 163 14.85 -22.90 1.63
N ARG A 164 15.69 -21.88 1.89
CA ARG A 164 17.05 -21.79 1.29
C ARG A 164 17.97 -22.94 1.72
N TYR A 165 17.98 -23.29 3.00
CA TYR A 165 18.78 -24.40 3.51
C TYR A 165 18.43 -25.72 2.83
N ARG A 166 17.13 -26.05 2.72
CA ARG A 166 16.66 -27.26 2.04
C ARG A 166 17.03 -27.28 0.55
N ALA A 167 16.90 -26.15 -0.15
CA ALA A 167 17.29 -26.06 -1.56
C ALA A 167 18.79 -26.31 -1.76
N GLN A 168 19.65 -25.80 -0.87
CA GLN A 168 21.10 -26.05 -0.91
C GLN A 168 21.46 -27.48 -0.55
N ALA A 169 20.71 -28.17 0.31
CA ALA A 169 20.96 -29.56 0.67
C ALA A 169 20.60 -30.54 -0.46
N VAL A 170 19.65 -30.20 -1.32
CA VAL A 170 19.24 -31.00 -2.49
C VAL A 170 20.20 -30.81 -3.68
N ALA A 171 20.91 -29.67 -3.73
CA ALA A 171 21.85 -29.36 -4.81
C ALA A 171 23.26 -29.89 -4.58
N ARG A 172 23.48 -30.60 -3.47
CA ARG A 172 24.73 -31.33 -3.14
C ARG A 172 24.57 -32.83 -3.32
#